data_e843657f7c74d20d45e83b28daee3ae2
#
_entry.id   e843657f7c74d20d45e83b28daee3ae2
#
_cell.length_a   1.000
_cell.length_b   1.000
_cell.length_c   1.000
_cell.angle_alpha   90.00
_cell.angle_beta   90.00
_cell.angle_gamma   90.00
#
_symmetry.space_group_name_H-M   'P 1'
#
loop_
_entity.id
_entity.type
_entity.pdbx_description
1 polymer ?
#
loop_
_entity_poly.entity_id
_entity_poly.type
_entity_poly.pdbx_seq_one_letter_code
_entity_poly.pdbx_strand_id
1 'polypeptide(L)'
;MRLVPESGRDSQAAADARRVAEQFGIDFHIFDAREAFAREVMQPFADAYLRGQTPNPCVRCNAQIKFGVLWQETQRLGCDKLATGHYVRILHDENGDALSCAVDAVKDQSYFLWGIPHEMLAHILCPLGNHTKEEARAIAASLGLITA
;
A
#
# COMPACT_ATOMS: atom_id res chain seq x y z
N MET A 1 1.59 -4.88 3.88
CA MET A 1 2.59 -4.50 4.93
C MET A 1 1.84 -3.96 6.13
N ARG A 2 2.09 -4.47 7.31
CA ARG A 2 1.61 -3.90 8.56
C ARG A 2 2.81 -3.51 9.40
N LEU A 3 2.78 -2.30 9.98
CA LEU A 3 3.72 -1.90 11.00
C LEU A 3 3.34 -2.62 12.30
N VAL A 4 4.15 -3.56 12.72
CA VAL A 4 3.81 -4.46 13.82
C VAL A 4 4.45 -3.92 15.11
N PRO A 5 3.70 -3.79 16.24
CA PRO A 5 4.27 -3.58 17.57
C PRO A 5 5.18 -4.75 17.96
N GLU A 6 6.04 -4.60 18.96
CA GLU A 6 7.09 -5.59 19.34
C GLU A 6 6.64 -7.05 19.57
N SER A 7 5.35 -7.27 19.82
CA SER A 7 4.75 -8.62 19.96
C SER A 7 4.21 -9.23 18.65
N GLY A 8 4.55 -8.70 17.53
CA GLY A 8 3.69 -8.67 16.34
C GLY A 8 3.96 -9.70 15.25
N ARG A 9 4.76 -10.74 15.42
CA ARG A 9 4.76 -11.87 14.47
C ARG A 9 3.45 -12.66 14.51
N ASP A 10 2.76 -12.61 15.63
CA ASP A 10 1.51 -13.33 15.90
C ASP A 10 0.29 -12.41 15.98
N SER A 11 0.30 -11.25 15.31
CA SER A 11 -0.88 -10.37 15.31
C SER A 11 -2.03 -11.04 14.55
N GLN A 12 -3.28 -10.85 15.02
CA GLN A 12 -4.49 -11.39 14.36
C GLN A 12 -4.49 -11.07 12.85
N ALA A 13 -4.11 -9.87 12.46
CA ALA A 13 -4.07 -9.51 11.04
C ALA A 13 -2.96 -10.21 10.23
N ALA A 14 -1.85 -10.61 10.86
CA ALA A 14 -0.86 -11.44 10.18
C ALA A 14 -1.38 -12.87 10.01
N ALA A 15 -2.09 -13.39 11.03
CA ALA A 15 -2.74 -14.69 10.95
C ALA A 15 -3.85 -14.72 9.88
N ASP A 16 -4.67 -13.66 9.80
CA ASP A 16 -5.71 -13.53 8.78
C ASP A 16 -5.13 -13.44 7.38
N ALA A 17 -4.08 -12.64 7.18
CA ALA A 17 -3.39 -12.54 5.90
C ALA A 17 -2.75 -13.86 5.48
N ARG A 18 -2.17 -14.61 6.42
CA ARG A 18 -1.63 -15.95 6.16
C ARG A 18 -2.72 -16.91 5.71
N ARG A 19 -3.87 -16.94 6.38
CA ARG A 19 -5.01 -17.80 5.99
C ARG A 19 -5.52 -17.47 4.59
N VAL A 20 -5.59 -16.20 4.23
CA VAL A 20 -5.97 -15.78 2.87
C VAL A 20 -4.93 -16.27 1.85
N ALA A 21 -3.64 -16.12 2.15
CA ALA A 21 -2.59 -16.61 1.26
C ALA A 21 -2.66 -18.14 1.06
N GLU A 22 -2.86 -18.88 2.15
CA GLU A 22 -3.06 -20.35 2.11
C GLU A 22 -4.29 -20.75 1.29
N GLN A 23 -5.41 -20.02 1.44
CA GLN A 23 -6.64 -20.27 0.66
C GLN A 23 -6.40 -20.16 -0.84
N PHE A 24 -5.54 -19.24 -1.27
CA PHE A 24 -5.23 -19.03 -2.69
C PHE A 24 -3.97 -19.75 -3.16
N GLY A 25 -3.26 -20.45 -2.28
CA GLY A 25 -2.02 -21.16 -2.63
C GLY A 25 -0.89 -20.23 -3.04
N ILE A 26 -0.83 -19.02 -2.46
CA ILE A 26 0.22 -18.03 -2.72
C ILE A 26 1.17 -17.91 -1.53
N ASP A 27 2.42 -17.54 -1.79
CA ASP A 27 3.43 -17.37 -0.76
C ASP A 27 3.08 -16.22 0.18
N PHE A 28 3.41 -16.39 1.46
CA PHE A 28 3.20 -15.39 2.49
C PHE A 28 4.53 -14.98 3.12
N HIS A 29 4.85 -13.70 3.04
CA HIS A 29 6.06 -13.12 3.61
C HIS A 29 5.72 -12.04 4.64
N ILE A 30 6.50 -11.97 5.72
CA ILE A 30 6.46 -10.90 6.72
C ILE A 30 7.72 -10.06 6.57
N PHE A 31 7.54 -8.80 6.28
CA PHE A 31 8.61 -7.83 6.18
C PHE A 31 8.57 -6.85 7.35
N ASP A 32 9.69 -6.69 8.06
CA ASP A 32 9.83 -5.74 9.18
C ASP A 32 10.32 -4.38 8.67
N ALA A 33 9.42 -3.42 8.64
CA ALA A 33 9.72 -2.06 8.22
C ALA A 33 9.77 -1.05 9.38
N ARG A 34 9.82 -1.51 10.65
CA ARG A 34 9.73 -0.63 11.83
C ARG A 34 10.82 0.42 11.88
N GLU A 35 12.07 0.02 11.69
CA GLU A 35 13.21 0.94 11.70
C GLU A 35 13.13 1.95 10.56
N ALA A 36 12.87 1.48 9.33
CA ALA A 36 12.69 2.34 8.18
C ALA A 36 11.53 3.32 8.38
N PHE A 37 10.41 2.86 8.92
CA PHE A 37 9.25 3.70 9.21
C PHE A 37 9.54 4.75 10.28
N ALA A 38 10.24 4.39 11.35
CA ALA A 38 10.64 5.33 12.39
C ALA A 38 11.52 6.44 11.81
N ARG A 39 12.52 6.08 11.01
CA ARG A 39 13.47 7.02 10.41
C ARG A 39 12.84 7.89 9.31
N GLU A 40 12.06 7.30 8.42
CA GLU A 40 11.59 7.98 7.20
C GLU A 40 10.23 8.67 7.37
N VAL A 41 9.43 8.26 8.35
CA VAL A 41 8.07 8.78 8.53
C VAL A 41 7.88 9.42 9.90
N MET A 42 8.17 8.69 10.99
CA MET A 42 7.84 9.18 12.33
C MET A 42 8.72 10.36 12.75
N GLN A 43 10.04 10.23 12.60
CA GLN A 43 10.98 11.29 13.00
C GLN A 43 10.75 12.58 12.19
N PRO A 44 10.68 12.57 10.84
CA PRO A 44 10.39 13.76 10.07
C PRO A 44 9.02 14.38 10.35
N PHE A 45 8.02 13.54 10.68
CA PHE A 45 6.71 14.04 11.11
C PHE A 45 6.81 14.83 12.41
N ALA A 46 7.47 14.25 13.44
CA ALA A 46 7.65 14.89 14.74
C ALA A 46 8.45 16.20 14.61
N ASP A 47 9.54 16.18 13.84
CA ASP A 47 10.39 17.35 13.62
C ASP A 47 9.64 18.49 12.90
N ALA A 48 8.81 18.17 11.90
CA ALA A 48 8.02 19.16 11.20
C ALA A 48 6.93 19.74 12.12
N TYR A 49 6.27 18.90 12.91
CA TYR A 49 5.25 19.33 13.86
C TYR A 49 5.83 20.27 14.93
N LEU A 50 7.01 19.95 15.47
CA LEU A 50 7.72 20.81 16.44
C LEU A 50 8.11 22.17 15.85
N ARG A 51 8.27 22.28 14.54
CA ARG A 51 8.49 23.54 13.82
C ARG A 51 7.20 24.29 13.47
N GLY A 52 6.03 23.84 13.95
CA GLY A 52 4.73 24.45 13.65
C GLY A 52 4.22 24.19 12.23
N GLN A 53 4.75 23.19 11.53
CA GLN A 53 4.28 22.77 10.22
C GLN A 53 3.16 21.73 10.36
N THR A 54 2.36 21.56 9.30
CA THR A 54 1.32 20.53 9.24
C THR A 54 1.72 19.46 8.20
N PRO A 55 2.59 18.51 8.57
CA PRO A 55 3.07 17.48 7.64
C PRO A 55 2.00 16.44 7.35
N ASN A 56 2.04 15.84 6.14
CA ASN A 56 1.24 14.68 5.78
C ASN A 56 2.09 13.41 5.80
N PRO A 57 2.06 12.62 6.90
CA PRO A 57 2.89 11.41 7.01
C PRO A 57 2.47 10.32 6.02
N CYS A 58 1.21 10.33 5.53
CA CYS A 58 0.75 9.32 4.57
C CYS A 58 1.46 9.44 3.22
N VAL A 59 1.71 10.65 2.74
CA VAL A 59 2.48 10.87 1.50
C VAL A 59 3.89 10.30 1.64
N ARG A 60 4.58 10.62 2.74
CA ARG A 60 5.92 10.07 3.00
C ARG A 60 5.91 8.55 3.15
N CYS A 61 4.94 8.00 3.89
CA CYS A 61 4.81 6.56 4.05
C CYS A 61 4.61 5.85 2.69
N ASN A 62 3.80 6.40 1.82
CA ASN A 62 3.63 5.84 0.48
C ASN A 62 4.95 5.90 -0.31
N ALA A 63 5.58 7.08 -0.40
CA ALA A 63 6.78 7.25 -1.19
C ALA A 63 7.99 6.46 -0.64
N GLN A 64 8.27 6.55 0.67
CA GLN A 64 9.50 6.00 1.24
C GLN A 64 9.37 4.55 1.69
N ILE A 65 8.20 4.14 2.21
CA ILE A 65 8.03 2.81 2.78
C ILE A 65 7.37 1.87 1.78
N LYS A 66 6.16 2.18 1.28
CA LYS A 66 5.43 1.25 0.42
C LYS A 66 6.06 1.13 -0.97
N PHE A 67 6.29 2.26 -1.63
CA PHE A 67 6.87 2.30 -2.97
C PHE A 67 8.39 2.54 -2.97
N GLY A 68 9.01 2.59 -1.81
CA GLY A 68 10.45 2.59 -1.61
C GLY A 68 10.93 1.24 -1.05
N VAL A 69 11.02 1.14 0.28
CA VAL A 69 11.60 -0.01 0.97
C VAL A 69 10.87 -1.32 0.66
N LEU A 70 9.53 -1.33 0.69
CA LEU A 70 8.76 -2.54 0.36
C LEU A 70 8.91 -2.92 -1.12
N TRP A 71 9.01 -1.96 -2.02
CA TRP A 71 9.28 -2.25 -3.43
C TRP A 71 10.64 -2.94 -3.63
N GLN A 72 11.69 -2.47 -2.95
CA GLN A 72 13.01 -3.13 -2.99
C GLN A 72 12.93 -4.59 -2.52
N GLU A 73 12.16 -4.85 -1.46
CA GLU A 73 11.95 -6.21 -0.98
C GLU A 73 11.14 -7.07 -1.96
N THR A 74 10.13 -6.49 -2.60
CA THR A 74 9.34 -7.12 -3.67
C THR A 74 10.25 -7.56 -4.83
N GLN A 75 11.19 -6.70 -5.24
CA GLN A 75 12.18 -7.03 -6.27
C GLN A 75 13.12 -8.17 -5.83
N ARG A 76 13.55 -8.21 -4.56
CA ARG A 76 14.37 -9.32 -4.02
C ARG A 76 13.64 -10.66 -4.06
N LEU A 77 12.31 -10.64 -3.96
CA LEU A 77 11.47 -11.82 -4.12
C LEU A 77 11.22 -12.20 -5.60
N GLY A 78 11.81 -11.46 -6.54
CA GLY A 78 11.70 -11.74 -7.97
C GLY A 78 10.38 -11.26 -8.60
N CYS A 79 9.67 -10.32 -7.95
CA CYS A 79 8.43 -9.78 -8.49
C CYS A 79 8.68 -8.51 -9.32
N ASP A 80 7.97 -8.37 -10.43
CA ASP A 80 8.06 -7.22 -11.35
C ASP A 80 7.04 -6.13 -11.04
N LYS A 81 6.04 -6.42 -10.22
CA LYS A 81 4.94 -5.51 -9.87
C LYS A 81 4.63 -5.57 -8.39
N LEU A 82 4.17 -4.46 -7.86
CA LEU A 82 3.64 -4.32 -6.50
C LEU A 82 2.16 -3.98 -6.54
N ALA A 83 1.30 -4.93 -6.16
CA ALA A 83 -0.13 -4.69 -6.03
C ALA A 83 -0.48 -4.11 -4.66
N THR A 84 -1.34 -3.11 -4.62
CA THR A 84 -1.79 -2.48 -3.38
C THR A 84 -3.30 -2.26 -3.37
N GLY A 85 -3.88 -2.18 -2.16
CA GLY A 85 -5.29 -1.88 -1.96
C GLY A 85 -5.64 -0.38 -2.03
N HIS A 86 -4.85 0.45 -2.70
CA HIS A 86 -5.20 1.85 -2.86
C HIS A 86 -6.34 2.03 -3.86
N TYR A 87 -7.27 2.90 -3.51
CA TYR A 87 -8.30 3.39 -4.41
C TYR A 87 -7.71 4.53 -5.27
N VAL A 88 -7.07 4.15 -6.35
CA VAL A 88 -6.45 5.04 -7.33
C VAL A 88 -6.32 4.27 -8.64
N ARG A 89 -6.39 4.94 -9.78
CA ARG A 89 -6.13 4.33 -11.08
C ARG A 89 -4.76 4.76 -11.60
N ILE A 90 -4.09 3.83 -12.26
CA ILE A 90 -2.92 4.12 -13.07
C ILE A 90 -3.34 3.95 -14.51
N LEU A 91 -3.26 5.03 -15.26
CA LEU A 91 -3.57 5.06 -16.69
C LEU A 91 -2.28 4.87 -17.46
N HIS A 92 -2.35 4.05 -18.50
CA HIS A 92 -1.24 3.80 -19.42
C HIS A 92 -1.68 4.26 -20.80
N ASP A 93 -1.01 5.24 -21.37
CA ASP A 93 -1.29 5.72 -22.72
C ASP A 93 0.02 5.96 -23.49
N GLU A 94 -0.08 6.51 -24.70
CA GLU A 94 1.05 6.84 -25.55
C GLU A 94 2.01 7.91 -24.97
N ASN A 95 1.54 8.67 -23.97
CA ASN A 95 2.33 9.68 -23.27
C ASN A 95 2.98 9.14 -22.01
N GLY A 96 2.71 7.87 -21.65
CA GLY A 96 3.26 7.17 -20.48
C GLY A 96 2.23 6.87 -19.40
N ASP A 97 2.72 6.73 -18.18
CA ASP A 97 1.93 6.34 -17.02
C ASP A 97 1.46 7.57 -16.24
N ALA A 98 0.20 7.60 -15.80
CA ALA A 98 -0.35 8.69 -15.03
C ALA A 98 -1.24 8.20 -13.87
N LEU A 99 -1.17 8.91 -12.74
CA LEU A 99 -2.14 8.74 -11.66
C LEU A 99 -3.47 9.41 -12.02
N SER A 100 -4.56 8.73 -11.76
CA SER A 100 -5.92 9.23 -11.92
C SER A 100 -6.77 8.90 -10.69
N CYS A 101 -7.75 9.73 -10.38
CA CYS A 101 -8.70 9.47 -9.30
C CYS A 101 -9.40 8.12 -9.47
N ALA A 102 -9.71 7.47 -8.35
CA ALA A 102 -10.51 6.26 -8.33
C ALA A 102 -11.94 6.52 -8.84
N VAL A 103 -12.64 5.43 -9.21
CA VAL A 103 -14.08 5.47 -9.52
C VAL A 103 -14.89 5.85 -8.27
N ASP A 104 -14.52 5.32 -7.11
CA ASP A 104 -15.10 5.71 -5.82
C ASP A 104 -14.47 7.03 -5.33
N ALA A 105 -15.13 8.15 -5.64
CA ALA A 105 -14.67 9.48 -5.26
C ALA A 105 -14.57 9.67 -3.73
N VAL A 106 -15.35 8.92 -2.93
CA VAL A 106 -15.32 9.00 -1.45
C VAL A 106 -14.09 8.27 -0.89
N LYS A 107 -13.61 7.26 -1.60
CA LYS A 107 -12.45 6.44 -1.21
C LYS A 107 -11.18 6.80 -1.96
N ASP A 108 -11.22 7.76 -2.87
CA ASP A 108 -10.06 8.17 -3.65
C ASP A 108 -8.86 8.50 -2.78
N GLN A 109 -7.70 7.97 -3.15
CA GLN A 109 -6.43 8.10 -2.43
C GLN A 109 -5.32 8.69 -3.32
N SER A 110 -5.65 9.20 -4.50
CA SER A 110 -4.68 9.75 -5.44
C SER A 110 -3.84 10.87 -4.82
N TYR A 111 -4.46 11.73 -3.98
CA TYR A 111 -3.76 12.78 -3.25
C TYR A 111 -2.60 12.26 -2.39
N PHE A 112 -2.69 11.07 -1.82
CA PHE A 112 -1.64 10.54 -0.95
C PHE A 112 -0.47 9.90 -1.72
N LEU A 113 -0.56 9.85 -3.07
CA LEU A 113 0.42 9.19 -3.94
C LEU A 113 1.22 10.17 -4.80
N TRP A 114 0.99 11.47 -4.70
CA TRP A 114 1.68 12.47 -5.53
C TRP A 114 3.21 12.48 -5.35
N GLY A 115 3.70 12.02 -4.20
CA GLY A 115 5.14 11.96 -3.90
C GLY A 115 5.86 10.72 -4.42
N ILE A 116 5.19 9.85 -5.18
CA ILE A 116 5.79 8.65 -5.76
C ILE A 116 6.56 9.05 -7.03
N PRO A 117 7.79 8.55 -7.24
CA PRO A 117 8.52 8.74 -8.48
C PRO A 117 7.71 8.26 -9.70
N HIS A 118 7.74 9.03 -10.78
CA HIS A 118 6.92 8.73 -11.98
C HIS A 118 7.24 7.34 -12.56
N GLU A 119 8.51 6.97 -12.62
CA GLU A 119 8.97 5.67 -13.10
C GLU A 119 8.43 4.49 -12.28
N MET A 120 8.02 4.74 -11.03
CA MET A 120 7.43 3.72 -10.18
C MET A 120 6.03 3.32 -10.64
N LEU A 121 5.30 4.20 -11.35
CA LEU A 121 3.93 3.96 -11.80
C LEU A 121 3.84 2.72 -12.70
N ALA A 122 4.85 2.49 -13.53
CA ALA A 122 4.94 1.30 -14.37
C ALA A 122 4.95 -0.02 -13.57
N HIS A 123 5.32 0.01 -12.30
CA HIS A 123 5.45 -1.17 -11.44
C HIS A 123 4.31 -1.35 -10.43
N ILE A 124 3.36 -0.42 -10.38
CA ILE A 124 2.26 -0.43 -9.42
C ILE A 124 1.00 -1.00 -10.04
N LEU A 125 0.29 -1.83 -9.27
CA LEU A 125 -1.07 -2.28 -9.58
C LEU A 125 -2.01 -1.84 -8.46
N CYS A 126 -3.11 -1.19 -8.83
CA CYS A 126 -4.16 -0.74 -7.91
C CYS A 126 -5.52 -1.32 -8.34
N PRO A 127 -5.77 -2.62 -8.10
CA PRO A 127 -6.99 -3.29 -8.59
C PRO A 127 -8.29 -2.63 -8.11
N LEU A 128 -8.27 -2.02 -6.92
CA LEU A 128 -9.45 -1.36 -6.34
C LEU A 128 -9.77 0.00 -6.96
N GLY A 129 -8.90 0.55 -7.80
CA GLY A 129 -9.11 1.86 -8.41
C GLY A 129 -10.33 1.95 -9.32
N ASN A 130 -10.75 0.81 -9.90
CA ASN A 130 -11.91 0.71 -10.79
C ASN A 130 -13.18 0.21 -10.09
N HIS A 131 -13.17 0.09 -8.76
CA HIS A 131 -14.28 -0.44 -7.98
C HIS A 131 -14.70 0.54 -6.87
N THR A 132 -15.99 0.52 -6.53
CA THR A 132 -16.48 1.11 -5.30
C THR A 132 -16.11 0.23 -4.10
N LYS A 133 -16.15 0.80 -2.89
CA LYS A 133 -15.93 0.03 -1.67
C LYS A 133 -16.94 -1.10 -1.49
N GLU A 134 -18.18 -0.88 -1.93
CA GLU A 134 -19.26 -1.86 -1.87
C GLU A 134 -18.99 -3.03 -2.81
N GLU A 135 -18.62 -2.75 -4.07
CA GLU A 135 -18.23 -3.78 -5.03
C GLU A 135 -17.03 -4.60 -4.54
N ALA A 136 -16.00 -3.94 -4.01
CA ALA A 136 -14.84 -4.64 -3.46
C ALA A 136 -15.21 -5.59 -2.30
N ARG A 137 -16.15 -5.19 -1.43
CA ARG A 137 -16.69 -6.06 -0.37
C ARG A 137 -17.51 -7.22 -0.93
N ALA A 138 -18.34 -6.97 -1.93
CA ALA A 138 -19.13 -8.01 -2.58
C ALA A 138 -18.23 -9.07 -3.23
N ILE A 139 -17.15 -8.64 -3.91
CA ILE A 139 -16.14 -9.54 -4.47
C ILE A 139 -15.47 -10.36 -3.37
N ALA A 140 -15.02 -9.72 -2.29
CA ALA A 140 -14.38 -10.41 -1.16
C ALA A 140 -15.33 -11.46 -0.54
N ALA A 141 -16.61 -11.13 -0.36
CA ALA A 141 -17.63 -12.04 0.16
C ALA A 141 -17.88 -13.22 -0.79
N SER A 142 -17.94 -12.97 -2.11
CA SER A 142 -18.14 -14.04 -3.12
C SER A 142 -16.96 -15.02 -3.18
N LEU A 143 -15.77 -14.57 -2.81
CA LEU A 143 -14.55 -15.38 -2.70
C LEU A 143 -14.42 -16.09 -1.34
N GLY A 144 -15.38 -15.91 -0.43
CA GLY A 144 -15.37 -16.51 0.90
C GLY A 144 -14.23 -15.99 1.79
N LEU A 145 -13.78 -14.74 1.60
CA LEU A 145 -12.70 -14.18 2.41
C LEU A 145 -13.19 -13.87 3.83
N ILE A 146 -12.44 -14.32 4.83
CA ILE A 146 -12.73 -14.09 6.25
C ILE A 146 -12.65 -12.60 6.67
N THR A 147 -12.10 -11.76 5.80
CA THR A 147 -11.90 -10.32 6.01
C THR A 147 -12.88 -9.46 5.21
N ALA A 148 -13.91 -10.06 4.63
CA ALA A 148 -14.92 -9.39 3.80
C ALA A 148 -15.82 -8.43 4.57
#